data_9f6f302505a85312f13bb8810c09ed64
#
_entry.id   9f6f302505a85312f13bb8810c09ed64
#
_cell.length_a   1.000
_cell.length_b   1.000
_cell.length_c   1.000
_cell.angle_alpha   90.00
_cell.angle_beta   90.00
_cell.angle_gamma   90.00
#
_symmetry.space_group_name_H-M   'P 1'
#
loop_
_entity.id
_entity.type
_entity.pdbx_description
1 polymer ?
#
loop_
_entity_poly.entity_id
_entity_poly.type
_entity_poly.pdbx_seq_one_letter_code
_entity_poly.pdbx_strand_id
1 'polypeptide(L)'
;MPWVAAFETVQRPKILGAEIGAEYRFKPDFALRKGCCSVMKSFYPANILIPQNADMTKWSVVACDQFTSEPNYWEETKKLAGSAPSTLNLIFPEIYLSDNPEKRIADINQKMEEYKGIFKEYKNSFVYVRRTLANGKIRHGLIGEIDLEDYRFEKGSSSNIRATEGTVLERIPPRVKIRENAPLEFPHIMVLIDDPEKTVIEPLESLYSKFEKLYDFELMQNGGKIEGYRLKEDYNNVIENALERLSDKSVFENKYKVEDKPIITFAVGDGNHSLATAKTCWENIKKNLTPEEQKTHPARFALVELVNLHDDSLEFEPIHRVMFDVDADDVYNSLLKFYPETDSADGKQITCIFNGHETVVRLKDDKNNLAVGTLQDFIDDYLKSHSGRVDYIHGAEVVRKLSENDNSIGFLLPAMGKSELFKTVILNGALPRKTF
;
A
#
# COMPACT_ATOMS: atom_id res chain seq x y z
N MET A 1 -10.00 3.49 -1.89
CA MET A 1 -10.16 3.19 -0.45
C MET A 1 -9.53 4.31 0.34
N PRO A 2 -10.24 5.01 1.24
CA PRO A 2 -9.64 6.08 2.02
C PRO A 2 -8.73 5.51 3.10
N TRP A 3 -7.48 5.89 3.05
CA TRP A 3 -6.41 5.51 3.97
C TRP A 3 -6.34 6.50 5.12
N VAL A 4 -5.98 6.02 6.29
CA VAL A 4 -5.85 6.85 7.48
C VAL A 4 -4.39 7.18 7.69
N ALA A 5 -4.05 8.46 7.71
CA ALA A 5 -2.75 8.89 8.19
C ALA A 5 -2.70 8.77 9.71
N ALA A 6 -1.84 7.91 10.17
CA ALA A 6 -1.11 7.97 11.43
C ALA A 6 -1.88 8.18 12.72
N PHE A 7 -2.31 7.09 13.31
CA PHE A 7 -2.62 7.03 14.75
C PHE A 7 -1.39 6.66 15.57
N GLU A 8 -0.51 5.93 14.94
CA GLU A 8 0.64 5.26 15.52
C GLU A 8 1.91 5.83 14.91
N THR A 9 2.98 5.85 15.67
CA THR A 9 4.21 6.51 15.28
C THR A 9 5.39 5.73 15.82
N VAL A 10 6.50 5.69 15.12
CA VAL A 10 7.79 5.23 15.61
C VAL A 10 8.80 6.37 15.62
N GLN A 11 9.65 6.40 16.65
CA GLN A 11 10.71 7.39 16.75
C GLN A 11 11.89 6.98 15.85
N ARG A 12 12.38 7.94 15.05
CA ARG A 12 13.60 7.79 14.27
C ARG A 12 14.74 8.61 14.86
N PRO A 13 15.96 8.10 14.89
CA PRO A 13 17.12 8.91 15.25
C PRO A 13 17.41 9.93 14.13
N LYS A 14 17.76 11.15 14.51
CA LYS A 14 18.29 12.15 13.56
C LYS A 14 19.56 11.63 12.92
N ILE A 15 19.71 11.83 11.62
CA ILE A 15 21.00 11.68 10.94
C ILE A 15 21.81 12.93 11.32
N LEU A 16 22.56 12.87 12.43
CA LEU A 16 23.54 13.90 12.78
C LEU A 16 24.85 13.57 12.07
N GLY A 17 25.28 14.46 11.20
CA GLY A 17 26.68 14.55 10.82
C GLY A 17 27.53 14.77 12.08
N ALA A 18 28.44 13.83 12.35
CA ALA A 18 29.52 13.85 13.30
C ALA A 18 29.37 14.73 14.55
N GLU A 19 28.90 14.11 15.65
CA GLU A 19 29.57 14.13 16.95
C GLU A 19 28.92 13.08 17.84
N ILE A 20 29.70 12.03 18.13
CA ILE A 20 29.30 10.90 18.99
C ILE A 20 29.56 11.31 20.43
N GLY A 21 28.49 11.42 21.20
CA GLY A 21 28.59 11.57 22.65
C GLY A 21 27.31 11.14 23.35
N ALA A 22 27.39 10.01 24.04
CA ALA A 22 26.51 9.48 25.08
C ALA A 22 25.38 8.51 24.64
N GLU A 23 25.70 7.26 24.84
CA GLU A 23 24.98 6.10 25.37
C GLU A 23 23.42 6.13 25.32
N TYR A 24 22.86 5.54 24.28
CA TYR A 24 21.65 4.74 24.40
C TYR A 24 21.94 3.31 23.93
N ARG A 25 22.30 2.46 24.91
CA ARG A 25 22.44 1.01 24.67
C ARG A 25 21.06 0.39 24.68
N PHE A 26 20.48 0.20 23.48
CA PHE A 26 19.42 -0.79 23.28
C PHE A 26 20.07 -2.18 23.22
N LYS A 27 19.76 -3.03 24.16
CA LYS A 27 19.94 -4.49 24.04
C LYS A 27 18.58 -5.11 23.72
N PRO A 28 18.34 -5.58 22.49
CA PRO A 28 17.32 -6.58 22.29
C PRO A 28 17.88 -7.92 22.75
N ASP A 29 17.23 -8.59 23.69
CA ASP A 29 17.49 -9.99 24.00
C ASP A 29 17.05 -10.87 22.82
N PHE A 30 17.91 -10.98 21.81
CA PHE A 30 17.78 -12.02 20.80
C PHE A 30 18.37 -13.32 21.36
N ALA A 31 17.53 -14.14 21.97
CA ALA A 31 17.87 -15.53 22.21
C ALA A 31 17.96 -16.25 20.86
N LEU A 32 19.18 -16.44 20.37
CA LEU A 32 19.49 -17.30 19.24
C LEU A 32 18.98 -18.72 19.50
N ARG A 33 17.81 -19.09 18.99
CA ARG A 33 17.39 -20.48 18.88
C ARG A 33 18.12 -21.10 17.68
N LYS A 34 19.11 -21.94 17.98
CA LYS A 34 19.74 -22.84 17.02
C LYS A 34 18.77 -23.94 16.61
N GLY A 35 18.57 -24.09 15.29
CA GLY A 35 18.11 -25.33 14.68
C GLY A 35 16.69 -25.30 14.12
N CYS A 36 16.53 -24.74 12.95
CA CYS A 36 15.66 -25.21 11.85
C CYS A 36 15.89 -24.26 10.66
N CYS A 37 15.66 -24.67 9.42
CA CYS A 37 15.69 -23.79 8.28
C CYS A 37 14.94 -22.51 8.64
N SER A 38 15.65 -21.38 8.78
CA SER A 38 15.05 -20.12 9.18
C SER A 38 14.17 -19.61 8.03
N VAL A 39 12.87 -19.83 8.13
CA VAL A 39 11.91 -19.06 7.36
C VAL A 39 12.19 -17.59 7.68
N MET A 40 12.44 -16.76 6.67
CA MET A 40 12.76 -15.35 6.88
C MET A 40 11.54 -14.65 7.47
N LYS A 41 11.64 -14.20 8.70
CA LYS A 41 10.65 -13.30 9.29
C LYS A 41 10.81 -11.95 8.62
N SER A 42 9.75 -11.41 8.09
CA SER A 42 9.75 -10.11 7.41
C SER A 42 8.80 -9.09 8.05
N PHE A 43 7.96 -9.52 9.00
CA PHE A 43 7.02 -8.68 9.74
C PHE A 43 7.16 -8.91 11.24
N TYR A 44 7.27 -7.84 12.00
CA TYR A 44 7.63 -7.84 13.42
C TYR A 44 6.73 -6.93 14.24
N PRO A 45 6.61 -7.16 15.58
CA PRO A 45 6.05 -6.16 16.49
C PRO A 45 6.96 -4.93 16.55
N ALA A 46 6.35 -3.74 16.61
CA ALA A 46 7.03 -2.45 16.56
C ALA A 46 7.07 -1.75 17.94
N ASN A 47 7.92 -0.73 18.05
CA ASN A 47 7.85 0.23 19.16
C ASN A 47 6.91 1.37 18.76
N ILE A 48 5.68 1.30 19.19
CA ILE A 48 4.57 2.16 18.74
C ILE A 48 4.38 3.31 19.71
N LEU A 49 4.24 4.52 19.18
CA LEU A 49 3.96 5.75 19.92
C LEU A 49 2.51 6.16 19.71
N ILE A 50 1.77 6.31 20.82
CA ILE A 50 0.37 6.78 20.80
C ILE A 50 0.30 8.12 21.54
N PRO A 51 -0.32 9.17 20.94
CA PRO A 51 -0.46 10.45 21.61
C PRO A 51 -1.36 10.33 22.84
N GLN A 52 -0.94 10.98 23.93
CA GLN A 52 -1.69 11.04 25.18
C GLN A 52 -2.34 12.44 25.31
N ASN A 53 -3.54 12.48 25.86
CA ASN A 53 -4.27 13.72 26.09
C ASN A 53 -4.51 14.57 24.84
N ALA A 54 -4.48 13.95 23.66
CA ALA A 54 -4.85 14.58 22.39
C ALA A 54 -6.30 14.24 22.02
N ASP A 55 -6.98 15.19 21.40
CA ASP A 55 -8.28 14.92 20.77
C ASP A 55 -8.03 14.11 19.48
N MET A 56 -8.27 12.80 19.57
CA MET A 56 -7.98 11.87 18.46
C MET A 56 -8.80 12.17 17.21
N THR A 57 -9.96 12.80 17.32
CA THR A 57 -10.79 13.21 16.18
C THR A 57 -10.16 14.35 15.39
N LYS A 58 -9.28 15.16 16.03
CA LYS A 58 -8.50 16.24 15.42
C LYS A 58 -7.07 15.82 15.11
N TRP A 59 -6.55 14.86 15.89
CA TRP A 59 -5.22 14.32 15.67
C TRP A 59 -5.14 13.59 14.33
N SER A 60 -6.13 12.78 14.03
CA SER A 60 -6.08 11.77 13.00
C SER A 60 -6.62 12.28 11.67
N VAL A 61 -5.72 12.47 10.71
CA VAL A 61 -6.06 12.96 9.36
C VAL A 61 -6.04 11.81 8.37
N VAL A 62 -7.10 11.68 7.58
CA VAL A 62 -7.13 10.75 6.44
C VAL A 62 -6.40 11.39 5.27
N ALA A 63 -5.27 10.82 4.87
CA ALA A 63 -4.48 11.26 3.74
C ALA A 63 -4.32 10.10 2.75
N CYS A 64 -4.93 10.23 1.58
CA CYS A 64 -4.89 9.21 0.54
C CYS A 64 -4.86 9.86 -0.84
N ASP A 65 -4.54 9.06 -1.86
CA ASP A 65 -4.46 9.52 -3.26
C ASP A 65 -5.78 10.14 -3.76
N GLN A 66 -6.92 9.70 -3.22
CA GLN A 66 -8.23 10.25 -3.52
C GLN A 66 -8.32 11.75 -3.27
N PHE A 67 -7.61 12.28 -2.28
CA PHE A 67 -7.65 13.70 -1.92
C PHE A 67 -6.48 14.51 -2.48
N THR A 68 -5.65 13.92 -3.34
CA THR A 68 -4.47 14.58 -3.92
C THR A 68 -4.83 15.86 -4.67
N SER A 69 -6.02 15.92 -5.29
CA SER A 69 -6.48 17.05 -6.09
C SER A 69 -7.73 17.75 -5.49
N GLU A 70 -7.96 17.61 -4.18
CA GLU A 70 -9.15 18.09 -3.48
C GLU A 70 -8.82 19.25 -2.51
N PRO A 71 -8.64 20.52 -2.97
CA PRO A 71 -8.28 21.63 -2.11
C PRO A 71 -9.28 21.84 -0.95
N ASN A 72 -10.57 21.68 -1.22
CA ASN A 72 -11.65 21.87 -0.24
C ASN A 72 -11.53 20.89 0.92
N TYR A 73 -11.12 19.63 0.64
CA TYR A 73 -10.87 18.62 1.66
C TYR A 73 -9.79 19.09 2.65
N TRP A 74 -8.68 19.62 2.14
CA TRP A 74 -7.55 20.07 2.97
C TRP A 74 -7.87 21.36 3.73
N GLU A 75 -8.64 22.27 3.16
CA GLU A 75 -9.12 23.47 3.85
C GLU A 75 -10.06 23.11 5.02
N GLU A 76 -10.98 22.19 4.80
CA GLU A 76 -11.90 21.70 5.85
C GLU A 76 -11.14 20.95 6.94
N THR A 77 -10.20 20.05 6.55
CA THR A 77 -9.30 19.36 7.49
C THR A 77 -8.58 20.37 8.39
N LYS A 78 -8.05 21.46 7.81
CA LYS A 78 -7.37 22.52 8.56
C LYS A 78 -8.30 23.23 9.55
N LYS A 79 -9.54 23.50 9.16
CA LYS A 79 -10.54 24.11 10.05
C LYS A 79 -10.89 23.19 11.21
N LEU A 80 -11.10 21.89 10.94
CA LEU A 80 -11.43 20.88 11.95
C LEU A 80 -10.28 20.65 12.94
N ALA A 81 -9.05 20.55 12.46
CA ALA A 81 -7.86 20.44 13.31
C ALA A 81 -7.66 21.69 14.19
N GLY A 82 -7.90 22.88 13.62
CA GLY A 82 -7.74 24.15 14.33
C GLY A 82 -6.32 24.33 14.88
N SER A 83 -6.22 24.70 16.17
CA SER A 83 -4.96 24.83 16.89
C SER A 83 -4.56 23.59 17.69
N ALA A 84 -5.35 22.50 17.63
CA ALA A 84 -5.05 21.28 18.34
C ALA A 84 -3.82 20.55 17.74
N PRO A 85 -3.10 19.74 18.53
CA PRO A 85 -2.14 18.80 17.97
C PRO A 85 -2.81 17.91 16.92
N SER A 86 -2.19 17.82 15.72
CA SER A 86 -2.76 17.08 14.60
C SER A 86 -1.66 16.56 13.68
N THR A 87 -1.87 15.38 13.12
CA THR A 87 -1.00 14.82 12.08
C THR A 87 -0.97 15.67 10.82
N LEU A 88 -1.95 16.55 10.61
CA LEU A 88 -1.92 17.53 9.52
C LEU A 88 -0.64 18.38 9.52
N ASN A 89 -0.09 18.66 10.71
CA ASN A 89 1.14 19.45 10.85
C ASN A 89 2.42 18.57 10.68
N LEU A 90 2.27 17.27 10.54
CA LEU A 90 3.36 16.29 10.53
C LEU A 90 3.47 15.53 9.19
N ILE A 91 2.50 15.72 8.30
CA ILE A 91 2.46 15.11 6.96
C ILE A 91 2.70 16.18 5.90
N PHE A 92 3.08 15.75 4.70
CA PHE A 92 3.23 16.61 3.53
C PHE A 92 2.23 16.16 2.44
N PRO A 93 1.00 16.70 2.40
CA PRO A 93 0.02 16.37 1.37
C PRO A 93 0.54 16.68 -0.04
N GLU A 94 0.30 15.80 -1.00
CA GLU A 94 0.83 15.91 -2.37
C GLU A 94 0.40 17.21 -3.08
N ILE A 95 -0.80 17.70 -2.79
CA ILE A 95 -1.31 18.97 -3.35
C ILE A 95 -0.38 20.17 -3.11
N TYR A 96 0.47 20.10 -2.07
CA TYR A 96 1.39 21.19 -1.69
C TYR A 96 2.84 20.96 -2.11
N LEU A 97 3.16 19.89 -2.84
CA LEU A 97 4.55 19.54 -3.20
C LEU A 97 5.29 20.62 -4.01
N SER A 98 4.56 21.45 -4.74
CA SER A 98 5.11 22.61 -5.48
C SER A 98 5.17 23.90 -4.67
N ASP A 99 4.61 23.96 -3.45
CA ASP A 99 4.48 25.15 -2.62
C ASP A 99 5.57 25.21 -1.55
N ASN A 100 6.70 25.82 -1.89
CA ASN A 100 7.86 26.05 -1.00
C ASN A 100 8.24 24.80 -0.17
N PRO A 101 8.63 23.69 -0.82
CA PRO A 101 8.80 22.41 -0.16
C PRO A 101 9.86 22.44 0.96
N GLU A 102 10.95 23.19 0.80
CA GLU A 102 12.03 23.25 1.79
C GLU A 102 11.57 23.83 3.12
N LYS A 103 10.85 24.96 3.07
CA LYS A 103 10.28 25.57 4.28
C LYS A 103 9.28 24.65 4.94
N ARG A 104 8.39 24.03 4.14
CA ARG A 104 7.35 23.14 4.66
C ARG A 104 7.95 21.90 5.34
N ILE A 105 9.00 21.32 4.76
CA ILE A 105 9.75 20.21 5.37
C ILE A 105 10.38 20.65 6.72
N ALA A 106 10.97 21.84 6.77
CA ALA A 106 11.54 22.36 8.00
C ALA A 106 10.48 22.55 9.09
N ASP A 107 9.33 23.14 8.73
CA ASP A 107 8.20 23.36 9.63
C ASP A 107 7.63 22.00 10.15
N ILE A 108 7.50 20.98 9.29
CA ILE A 108 7.05 19.63 9.66
C ILE A 108 8.05 19.00 10.65
N ASN A 109 9.35 19.03 10.35
CA ASN A 109 10.37 18.45 11.23
C ASN A 109 10.40 19.14 12.59
N GLN A 110 10.23 20.46 12.62
CA GLN A 110 10.11 21.22 13.87
C GLN A 110 8.89 20.80 14.66
N LYS A 111 7.73 20.65 14.03
CA LYS A 111 6.50 20.16 14.67
C LYS A 111 6.62 18.75 15.20
N MET A 112 7.30 17.85 14.48
CA MET A 112 7.59 16.50 14.97
C MET A 112 8.40 16.53 16.26
N GLU A 113 9.41 17.43 16.36
CA GLU A 113 10.19 17.61 17.60
C GLU A 113 9.32 18.15 18.74
N GLU A 114 8.49 19.18 18.47
CA GLU A 114 7.59 19.76 19.46
C GLU A 114 6.60 18.72 20.03
N TYR A 115 6.14 17.79 19.19
CA TYR A 115 5.14 16.79 19.57
C TYR A 115 5.73 15.55 20.26
N LYS A 116 7.04 15.36 20.30
CA LYS A 116 7.65 14.18 20.95
C LYS A 116 7.17 13.95 22.38
N GLY A 117 6.93 15.04 23.13
CA GLY A 117 6.51 14.97 24.53
C GLY A 117 5.07 14.51 24.78
N ILE A 118 4.23 14.41 23.74
CA ILE A 118 2.84 13.98 23.92
C ILE A 118 2.65 12.46 23.80
N PHE A 119 3.69 11.71 23.37
CA PHE A 119 3.56 10.28 23.10
C PHE A 119 3.87 9.41 24.30
N LYS A 120 3.10 8.33 24.42
CA LYS A 120 3.43 7.15 25.23
C LYS A 120 3.94 6.06 24.31
N GLU A 121 5.09 5.48 24.64
CA GLU A 121 5.69 4.38 23.91
C GLU A 121 5.17 3.02 24.39
N TYR A 122 4.80 2.17 23.44
CA TYR A 122 4.43 0.77 23.61
C TYR A 122 5.45 -0.09 22.86
N LYS A 123 6.37 -0.72 23.64
CA LYS A 123 7.49 -1.47 23.05
C LYS A 123 7.04 -2.86 22.60
N ASN A 124 7.69 -3.36 21.55
CA ASN A 124 7.56 -4.72 21.03
C ASN A 124 6.09 -5.16 20.91
N SER A 125 5.28 -4.34 20.27
CA SER A 125 3.83 -4.51 20.23
C SER A 125 3.29 -4.62 18.82
N PHE A 126 2.30 -5.50 18.63
CA PHE A 126 1.33 -5.38 17.56
C PHE A 126 0.10 -4.62 18.05
N VAL A 127 -0.54 -3.88 17.14
CA VAL A 127 -1.86 -3.28 17.40
C VAL A 127 -2.86 -3.83 16.41
N TYR A 128 -3.90 -4.48 16.91
CA TYR A 128 -5.04 -4.90 16.12
C TYR A 128 -5.97 -3.71 15.89
N VAL A 129 -6.27 -3.45 14.64
CA VAL A 129 -7.08 -2.32 14.19
C VAL A 129 -8.42 -2.83 13.64
N ARG A 130 -9.50 -2.19 14.09
CA ARG A 130 -10.84 -2.34 13.55
C ARG A 130 -11.27 -1.01 12.97
N ARG A 131 -11.43 -0.93 11.67
CA ARG A 131 -11.89 0.28 11.00
C ARG A 131 -13.26 0.07 10.38
N THR A 132 -14.27 0.72 10.92
CA THR A 132 -15.60 0.79 10.32
C THR A 132 -15.59 1.82 9.20
N LEU A 133 -15.84 1.37 7.99
CA LEU A 133 -15.90 2.20 6.78
C LEU A 133 -17.27 2.88 6.66
N ALA A 134 -17.39 3.88 5.77
CA ALA A 134 -18.65 4.61 5.53
C ALA A 134 -19.81 3.70 5.09
N ASN A 135 -19.53 2.57 4.45
CA ASN A 135 -20.53 1.56 4.06
C ASN A 135 -20.90 0.57 5.19
N GLY A 136 -20.38 0.78 6.40
CA GLY A 136 -20.62 -0.05 7.58
C GLY A 136 -19.81 -1.34 7.65
N LYS A 137 -19.02 -1.69 6.63
CA LYS A 137 -18.09 -2.83 6.69
C LYS A 137 -16.93 -2.52 7.64
N ILE A 138 -16.43 -3.55 8.32
CA ILE A 138 -15.27 -3.43 9.20
C ILE A 138 -14.07 -4.03 8.49
N ARG A 139 -13.01 -3.24 8.34
CA ARG A 139 -11.69 -3.69 7.91
C ARG A 139 -10.87 -4.07 9.14
N HIS A 140 -10.22 -5.22 9.07
CA HIS A 140 -9.35 -5.73 10.10
C HIS A 140 -7.89 -5.57 9.67
N GLY A 141 -7.09 -4.95 10.52
CA GLY A 141 -5.68 -4.71 10.25
C GLY A 141 -4.80 -5.07 11.45
N LEU A 142 -3.53 -5.26 11.20
CA LEU A 142 -2.52 -5.49 12.23
C LEU A 142 -1.34 -4.54 11.99
N ILE A 143 -1.12 -3.60 12.90
CA ILE A 143 0.04 -2.71 12.83
C ILE A 143 1.26 -3.42 13.39
N GLY A 144 2.35 -3.32 12.65
CA GLY A 144 3.68 -3.80 12.97
C GLY A 144 4.70 -3.16 12.04
N GLU A 145 5.91 -3.68 12.04
CA GLU A 145 6.97 -3.19 11.16
C GLU A 145 7.48 -4.29 10.23
N ILE A 146 7.86 -3.90 9.02
CA ILE A 146 8.51 -4.79 8.04
C ILE A 146 9.99 -4.47 7.92
N ASP A 147 10.79 -5.51 7.65
CA ASP A 147 12.22 -5.38 7.38
C ASP A 147 12.43 -4.95 5.92
N LEU A 148 13.01 -3.77 5.73
CA LEU A 148 13.33 -3.25 4.41
C LEU A 148 14.43 -4.04 3.69
N GLU A 149 15.20 -4.89 4.37
CA GLU A 149 16.13 -5.81 3.70
C GLU A 149 15.38 -6.86 2.86
N ASP A 150 14.18 -7.25 3.27
CA ASP A 150 13.32 -8.22 2.59
C ASP A 150 12.39 -7.59 1.56
N TYR A 151 12.46 -6.25 1.38
CA TYR A 151 11.65 -5.51 0.42
C TYR A 151 12.44 -5.10 -0.81
N ARG A 152 11.81 -5.29 -1.98
CA ARG A 152 12.27 -4.77 -3.27
C ARG A 152 11.09 -4.24 -4.07
N PHE A 153 11.26 -3.09 -4.71
CA PHE A 153 10.22 -2.46 -5.52
C PHE A 153 10.45 -2.60 -7.04
N GLU A 154 11.57 -3.18 -7.45
CA GLU A 154 11.84 -3.45 -8.86
C GLU A 154 10.91 -4.54 -9.37
N LYS A 155 10.31 -4.31 -10.55
CA LYS A 155 9.42 -5.28 -11.19
C LYS A 155 10.12 -6.64 -11.37
N GLY A 156 9.45 -7.70 -10.95
CA GLY A 156 9.96 -9.08 -11.07
C GLY A 156 11.02 -9.45 -10.04
N SER A 157 11.16 -8.68 -8.94
CA SER A 157 12.06 -9.02 -7.85
C SER A 157 11.72 -10.38 -7.21
N SER A 158 12.70 -10.96 -6.53
CA SER A 158 12.58 -12.26 -5.82
C SER A 158 12.37 -12.13 -4.31
N SER A 159 12.22 -10.90 -3.80
CA SER A 159 12.08 -10.63 -2.37
C SER A 159 10.75 -11.14 -1.79
N ASN A 160 10.72 -11.38 -0.47
CA ASN A 160 9.51 -11.84 0.22
C ASN A 160 8.44 -10.74 0.30
N ILE A 161 8.85 -9.47 0.32
CA ILE A 161 7.95 -8.30 0.26
C ILE A 161 8.13 -7.65 -1.12
N ARG A 162 7.05 -7.49 -1.90
CA ARG A 162 7.09 -6.92 -3.25
C ARG A 162 6.07 -5.81 -3.45
N ALA A 163 6.44 -4.84 -4.28
CA ALA A 163 5.48 -3.86 -4.79
C ALA A 163 4.44 -4.54 -5.71
N THR A 164 3.20 -4.11 -5.63
CA THR A 164 2.14 -4.57 -6.54
C THR A 164 2.12 -3.78 -7.84
N GLU A 165 2.58 -2.53 -7.81
CA GLU A 165 2.63 -1.65 -8.99
C GLU A 165 4.06 -1.21 -9.31
N GLY A 166 4.28 -0.83 -10.56
CA GLY A 166 5.55 -0.23 -10.98
C GLY A 166 5.81 1.09 -10.25
N THR A 167 6.94 1.19 -9.58
CA THR A 167 7.35 2.41 -8.87
C THR A 167 7.88 3.43 -9.87
N VAL A 168 7.30 4.64 -9.87
CA VAL A 168 7.77 5.77 -10.68
C VAL A 168 8.99 6.38 -9.96
N LEU A 169 10.18 6.15 -10.50
CA LEU A 169 11.45 6.51 -9.85
C LEU A 169 11.61 8.01 -9.63
N GLU A 170 11.08 8.84 -10.53
CA GLU A 170 11.10 10.30 -10.45
C GLU A 170 10.34 10.86 -9.23
N ARG A 171 9.41 10.07 -8.69
CA ARG A 171 8.65 10.45 -7.49
C ARG A 171 9.41 10.20 -6.18
N ILE A 172 10.49 9.42 -6.19
CA ILE A 172 11.25 9.05 -4.98
C ILE A 172 12.08 10.22 -4.42
N PRO A 173 12.89 10.97 -5.21
CA PRO A 173 13.80 11.97 -4.65
C PRO A 173 13.11 13.09 -3.83
N PRO A 174 11.98 13.67 -4.23
CA PRO A 174 11.28 14.65 -3.39
C PRO A 174 10.80 14.07 -2.05
N ARG A 175 10.34 12.82 -2.05
CA ARG A 175 9.88 12.12 -0.85
C ARG A 175 11.01 11.73 0.09
N VAL A 176 12.19 11.42 -0.45
CA VAL A 176 13.41 11.20 0.34
C VAL A 176 13.74 12.44 1.16
N LYS A 177 13.71 13.65 0.56
CA LYS A 177 13.96 14.91 1.27
C LYS A 177 13.00 15.15 2.43
N ILE A 178 11.73 14.72 2.29
CA ILE A 178 10.73 14.83 3.37
C ILE A 178 11.07 13.85 4.50
N ARG A 179 11.49 12.62 4.15
CA ARG A 179 11.64 11.51 5.09
C ARG A 179 13.02 11.47 5.78
N GLU A 180 14.10 11.85 5.08
CA GLU A 180 15.49 11.60 5.52
C GLU A 180 15.84 12.20 6.90
N ASN A 181 15.23 13.35 7.26
CA ASN A 181 15.44 14.03 8.53
C ASN A 181 14.22 14.00 9.46
N ALA A 182 13.17 13.26 9.10
CA ALA A 182 11.95 13.17 9.90
C ALA A 182 12.19 12.31 11.15
N PRO A 183 12.03 12.85 12.38
CA PRO A 183 12.25 12.10 13.61
C PRO A 183 11.12 11.12 13.94
N LEU A 184 9.97 11.24 13.29
CA LEU A 184 8.80 10.41 13.47
C LEU A 184 8.36 9.81 12.14
N GLU A 185 7.76 8.64 12.17
CA GLU A 185 7.12 7.99 11.04
C GLU A 185 5.69 7.67 11.35
N PHE A 186 4.81 7.90 10.39
CA PHE A 186 3.39 7.62 10.49
C PHE A 186 3.01 6.54 9.48
N PRO A 187 2.27 5.48 9.90
CA PRO A 187 1.88 4.42 8.99
C PRO A 187 0.80 4.92 8.04
N HIS A 188 1.03 4.73 6.76
CA HIS A 188 0.05 4.92 5.69
C HIS A 188 0.27 3.89 4.58
N ILE A 189 1.10 2.89 4.86
CA ILE A 189 1.45 1.82 3.95
C ILE A 189 0.62 0.60 4.33
N MET A 190 -0.18 0.11 3.39
CA MET A 190 -0.89 -1.15 3.53
C MET A 190 -0.10 -2.26 2.87
N VAL A 191 0.13 -3.30 3.65
CA VAL A 191 0.73 -4.55 3.17
C VAL A 191 -0.33 -5.63 3.20
N LEU A 192 -0.46 -6.37 2.11
CA LEU A 192 -1.43 -7.44 1.96
C LEU A 192 -0.78 -8.80 2.20
N ILE A 193 -1.52 -9.70 2.86
CA ILE A 193 -1.28 -11.14 2.86
C ILE A 193 -2.41 -11.85 2.14
N ASP A 194 -2.10 -12.96 1.50
CA ASP A 194 -3.07 -13.80 0.81
C ASP A 194 -3.42 -15.01 1.69
N ASP A 195 -4.31 -14.80 2.68
CA ASP A 195 -4.76 -15.80 3.66
C ASP A 195 -6.26 -16.11 3.51
N PRO A 196 -6.67 -16.95 2.52
CA PRO A 196 -8.06 -17.29 2.29
C PRO A 196 -8.69 -18.06 3.46
N GLU A 197 -7.87 -18.76 4.25
CA GLU A 197 -8.34 -19.50 5.43
C GLU A 197 -8.52 -18.61 6.67
N LYS A 198 -8.19 -17.29 6.56
CA LYS A 198 -8.37 -16.29 7.61
C LYS A 198 -7.73 -16.71 8.94
N THR A 199 -6.45 -17.12 8.90
CA THR A 199 -5.74 -17.72 10.04
C THR A 199 -4.84 -16.74 10.80
N VAL A 200 -4.54 -15.55 10.25
CA VAL A 200 -3.61 -14.58 10.82
C VAL A 200 -4.33 -13.48 11.59
N ILE A 201 -5.17 -12.69 10.94
CA ILE A 201 -5.76 -11.46 11.50
C ILE A 201 -7.15 -11.71 12.05
N GLU A 202 -8.01 -12.39 11.32
CA GLU A 202 -9.42 -12.57 11.66
C GLU A 202 -9.68 -13.29 13.00
N PRO A 203 -8.84 -14.23 13.47
CA PRO A 203 -9.02 -14.82 14.80
C PRO A 203 -8.97 -13.80 15.95
N LEU A 204 -8.30 -12.65 15.72
CA LEU A 204 -8.20 -11.58 16.71
C LEU A 204 -9.55 -10.90 16.98
N GLU A 205 -10.49 -10.93 16.01
CA GLU A 205 -11.84 -10.37 16.18
C GLU A 205 -12.60 -11.02 17.33
N SER A 206 -12.40 -12.31 17.58
CA SER A 206 -13.01 -12.99 18.73
C SER A 206 -12.34 -12.69 20.08
N LEU A 207 -11.18 -12.03 20.05
CA LEU A 207 -10.29 -11.87 21.21
C LEU A 207 -10.04 -10.40 21.58
N TYR A 208 -10.35 -9.43 20.72
CA TYR A 208 -9.94 -8.03 20.89
C TYR A 208 -10.41 -7.42 22.24
N SER A 209 -11.55 -7.84 22.75
CA SER A 209 -12.05 -7.38 24.06
C SER A 209 -11.16 -7.77 25.25
N LYS A 210 -10.21 -8.71 25.07
CA LYS A 210 -9.22 -9.13 26.08
C LYS A 210 -7.92 -8.34 26.00
N PHE A 211 -7.76 -7.49 24.98
CA PHE A 211 -6.57 -6.68 24.74
C PHE A 211 -6.70 -5.27 25.34
N GLU A 212 -5.58 -4.58 25.53
CA GLU A 212 -5.56 -3.19 25.98
C GLU A 212 -6.09 -2.28 24.87
N LYS A 213 -7.25 -1.62 25.07
CA LYS A 213 -7.76 -0.63 24.13
C LYS A 213 -6.87 0.61 24.18
N LEU A 214 -6.28 0.99 23.04
CA LEU A 214 -5.43 2.17 22.91
C LEU A 214 -6.22 3.39 22.47
N TYR A 215 -7.17 3.21 21.55
CA TYR A 215 -8.02 4.28 21.01
C TYR A 215 -9.35 3.72 20.46
N ASP A 216 -10.35 4.60 20.42
CA ASP A 216 -11.70 4.32 19.90
C ASP A 216 -12.38 5.68 19.60
N PHE A 217 -12.48 6.06 18.32
CA PHE A 217 -13.02 7.38 17.94
C PHE A 217 -13.48 7.42 16.49
N GLU A 218 -14.29 8.45 16.17
CA GLU A 218 -14.73 8.75 14.81
C GLU A 218 -13.67 9.58 14.08
N LEU A 219 -13.44 9.25 12.80
CA LEU A 219 -12.55 9.98 11.92
C LEU A 219 -13.24 11.21 11.35
N MET A 220 -12.47 12.32 11.15
CA MET A 220 -13.00 13.52 10.55
C MET A 220 -13.53 13.29 9.13
N GLN A 221 -14.41 14.17 8.69
CA GLN A 221 -14.96 14.22 7.33
C GLN A 221 -15.59 12.88 6.87
N ASN A 222 -16.38 12.27 7.74
CA ASN A 222 -17.05 10.99 7.50
C ASN A 222 -16.09 9.84 7.14
N GLY A 223 -14.86 9.90 7.63
CA GLY A 223 -13.85 8.87 7.42
C GLY A 223 -14.17 7.52 8.06
N GLY A 224 -15.30 7.41 8.77
CA GLY A 224 -15.70 6.22 9.53
C GLY A 224 -15.13 6.22 10.94
N LYS A 225 -15.18 5.06 11.60
CA LYS A 225 -14.70 4.88 12.97
C LYS A 225 -13.45 4.00 12.99
N ILE A 226 -12.56 4.23 13.96
CA ILE A 226 -11.39 3.40 14.16
C ILE A 226 -11.18 3.06 15.63
N GLU A 227 -10.81 1.80 15.88
CA GLU A 227 -10.48 1.25 17.18
C GLU A 227 -9.14 0.52 17.10
N GLY A 228 -8.27 0.72 18.09
CA GLY A 228 -6.97 0.05 18.18
C GLY A 228 -6.79 -0.67 19.50
N TYR A 229 -6.27 -1.88 19.43
CA TYR A 229 -6.07 -2.77 20.57
C TYR A 229 -4.67 -3.35 20.57
N ARG A 230 -3.91 -3.10 21.63
CA ARG A 230 -2.57 -3.66 21.81
C ARG A 230 -2.66 -5.16 22.13
N LEU A 231 -2.01 -5.99 21.32
CA LEU A 231 -1.90 -7.41 21.61
C LEU A 231 -1.00 -7.65 22.83
N LYS A 232 -1.32 -8.70 23.58
CA LYS A 232 -0.41 -9.21 24.60
C LYS A 232 0.76 -9.92 23.95
N GLU A 233 1.94 -9.87 24.56
CA GLU A 233 3.19 -10.46 24.02
C GLU A 233 3.05 -11.95 23.66
N ASP A 234 2.25 -12.71 24.38
CA ASP A 234 1.98 -14.13 24.11
C ASP A 234 1.42 -14.35 22.68
N TYR A 235 0.75 -13.35 22.12
CA TYR A 235 0.18 -13.42 20.77
C TYR A 235 1.20 -13.17 19.66
N ASN A 236 2.36 -12.58 19.97
CA ASN A 236 3.39 -12.33 18.96
C ASN A 236 3.81 -13.63 18.26
N ASN A 237 4.09 -14.68 19.05
CA ASN A 237 4.42 -15.99 18.50
C ASN A 237 3.28 -16.64 17.70
N VAL A 238 2.02 -16.38 18.08
CA VAL A 238 0.84 -16.90 17.34
C VAL A 238 0.78 -16.29 15.96
N ILE A 239 0.92 -14.96 15.86
CA ILE A 239 0.94 -14.22 14.60
C ILE A 239 2.12 -14.67 13.73
N GLU A 240 3.32 -14.72 14.31
CA GLU A 240 4.54 -15.13 13.62
C GLU A 240 4.40 -16.54 13.01
N ASN A 241 3.93 -17.51 13.81
CA ASN A 241 3.73 -18.89 13.33
C ASN A 241 2.65 -18.99 12.25
N ALA A 242 1.62 -18.15 12.29
CA ALA A 242 0.59 -18.11 11.25
C ALA A 242 1.14 -17.56 9.94
N LEU A 243 1.96 -16.49 10.00
CA LEU A 243 2.64 -15.93 8.83
C LEU A 243 3.69 -16.88 8.24
N GLU A 244 4.43 -17.59 9.08
CA GLU A 244 5.40 -18.63 8.63
C GLU A 244 4.73 -19.71 7.79
N ARG A 245 3.50 -20.13 8.15
CA ARG A 245 2.74 -21.11 7.35
C ARG A 245 2.39 -20.58 5.96
N LEU A 246 2.08 -19.30 5.82
CA LEU A 246 1.82 -18.68 4.51
C LEU A 246 3.09 -18.64 3.63
N SER A 247 4.27 -18.65 4.26
CA SER A 247 5.58 -18.66 3.60
C SER A 247 6.13 -20.08 3.32
N ASP A 248 5.39 -21.14 3.67
CA ASP A 248 5.82 -22.51 3.38
C ASP A 248 5.86 -22.76 1.88
N LYS A 249 6.99 -23.31 1.38
CA LYS A 249 7.20 -23.53 -0.06
C LYS A 249 6.12 -24.43 -0.66
N SER A 250 5.75 -25.49 0.02
CA SER A 250 4.76 -26.45 -0.49
C SER A 250 3.35 -25.85 -0.53
N VAL A 251 3.00 -25.05 0.47
CA VAL A 251 1.74 -24.31 0.50
C VAL A 251 1.70 -23.30 -0.63
N PHE A 252 2.77 -22.52 -0.81
CA PHE A 252 2.90 -21.52 -1.88
C PHE A 252 2.78 -22.14 -3.28
N GLU A 253 3.58 -23.16 -3.58
CA GLU A 253 3.59 -23.83 -4.90
C GLU A 253 2.24 -24.45 -5.22
N ASN A 254 1.63 -25.12 -4.23
CA ASN A 254 0.30 -25.72 -4.39
C ASN A 254 -0.80 -24.68 -4.60
N LYS A 255 -0.75 -23.55 -3.87
CA LYS A 255 -1.75 -22.49 -3.95
C LYS A 255 -1.75 -21.80 -5.32
N TYR A 256 -0.57 -21.39 -5.79
CA TYR A 256 -0.46 -20.62 -7.03
C TYR A 256 -0.25 -21.49 -8.28
N LYS A 257 -0.08 -22.81 -8.12
CA LYS A 257 0.23 -23.75 -9.21
C LYS A 257 1.49 -23.34 -9.98
N VAL A 258 2.55 -23.05 -9.22
CA VAL A 258 3.87 -22.65 -9.75
C VAL A 258 4.95 -23.56 -9.17
N GLU A 259 6.06 -23.71 -9.89
CA GLU A 259 7.26 -24.45 -9.45
C GLU A 259 8.46 -23.49 -9.49
N ASP A 260 9.33 -23.63 -8.49
CA ASP A 260 10.60 -22.88 -8.36
C ASP A 260 10.48 -21.34 -8.52
N LYS A 261 9.32 -20.78 -8.20
CA LYS A 261 9.16 -19.32 -8.10
C LYS A 261 9.57 -18.83 -6.72
N PRO A 262 10.23 -17.65 -6.62
CA PRO A 262 10.51 -17.04 -5.33
C PRO A 262 9.23 -16.76 -4.55
N ILE A 263 9.22 -17.18 -3.28
CA ILE A 263 8.08 -16.97 -2.39
C ILE A 263 7.81 -15.48 -2.22
N ILE A 264 6.55 -15.11 -2.22
CA ILE A 264 6.03 -13.82 -1.82
C ILE A 264 4.99 -14.03 -0.73
N THR A 265 5.21 -13.49 0.45
CA THR A 265 4.25 -13.51 1.55
C THR A 265 3.52 -12.19 1.67
N PHE A 266 4.19 -11.10 1.31
CA PHE A 266 3.71 -9.74 1.51
C PHE A 266 3.71 -8.95 0.19
N ALA A 267 2.55 -8.38 -0.15
CA ALA A 267 2.38 -7.52 -1.31
C ALA A 267 1.99 -6.11 -0.84
N VAL A 268 2.65 -5.07 -1.35
CA VAL A 268 2.31 -3.69 -0.98
C VAL A 268 1.00 -3.31 -1.68
N GLY A 269 -0.10 -3.27 -0.93
CA GLY A 269 -1.43 -2.96 -1.46
C GLY A 269 -1.62 -1.46 -1.73
N ASP A 270 -1.04 -0.61 -0.86
CA ASP A 270 -0.98 0.84 -1.06
C ASP A 270 0.27 1.43 -0.39
N GLY A 271 0.66 2.63 -0.81
CA GLY A 271 1.87 3.28 -0.33
C GLY A 271 3.16 2.77 -1.01
N ASN A 272 3.09 2.22 -2.23
CA ASN A 272 4.24 1.71 -2.98
C ASN A 272 5.39 2.73 -3.05
N HIS A 273 5.11 4.01 -3.38
CA HIS A 273 6.12 5.06 -3.44
C HIS A 273 6.70 5.40 -2.06
N SER A 274 5.88 5.34 -1.00
CA SER A 274 6.32 5.61 0.37
C SER A 274 7.24 4.52 0.89
N LEU A 275 6.93 3.26 0.63
CA LEU A 275 7.80 2.15 1.02
C LEU A 275 9.11 2.13 0.21
N ALA A 276 9.04 2.42 -1.09
CA ALA A 276 10.23 2.58 -1.93
C ALA A 276 11.12 3.74 -1.44
N THR A 277 10.51 4.84 -0.98
CA THR A 277 11.23 5.96 -0.34
C THR A 277 11.90 5.53 0.96
N ALA A 278 11.19 4.76 1.81
CA ALA A 278 11.75 4.22 3.04
C ALA A 278 12.97 3.33 2.75
N LYS A 279 12.86 2.44 1.76
CA LYS A 279 13.96 1.58 1.29
C LYS A 279 15.16 2.42 0.82
N THR A 280 14.90 3.46 0.02
CA THR A 280 15.95 4.35 -0.48
C THR A 280 16.67 5.08 0.66
N CYS A 281 15.92 5.60 1.64
CA CYS A 281 16.50 6.22 2.83
C CYS A 281 17.36 5.21 3.62
N TRP A 282 16.86 3.99 3.82
CA TRP A 282 17.60 2.93 4.48
C TRP A 282 18.91 2.61 3.75
N GLU A 283 18.88 2.40 2.44
CA GLU A 283 20.06 2.10 1.65
C GLU A 283 21.12 3.24 1.69
N ASN A 284 20.68 4.49 1.86
CA ASN A 284 21.59 5.62 2.04
C ASN A 284 22.23 5.63 3.43
N ILE A 285 21.46 5.39 4.47
CA ILE A 285 21.94 5.34 5.87
C ILE A 285 22.87 4.15 6.08
N LYS A 286 22.48 2.98 5.58
CA LYS A 286 23.19 1.71 5.72
C LYS A 286 24.66 1.76 5.32
N LYS A 287 25.00 2.56 4.31
CA LYS A 287 26.37 2.71 3.81
C LYS A 287 27.36 3.21 4.88
N ASN A 288 26.85 3.90 5.89
CA ASN A 288 27.66 4.51 6.96
C ASN A 288 27.61 3.73 8.27
N LEU A 289 26.96 2.56 8.29
CA LEU A 289 26.76 1.74 9.48
C LEU A 289 27.59 0.47 9.42
N THR A 290 28.08 0.03 10.58
CA THR A 290 28.69 -1.31 10.73
C THR A 290 27.62 -2.41 10.57
N PRO A 291 28.02 -3.65 10.22
CA PRO A 291 27.08 -4.77 10.12
C PRO A 291 26.22 -5.01 11.36
N GLU A 292 26.75 -4.73 12.55
CA GLU A 292 26.00 -4.89 13.80
C GLU A 292 24.96 -3.77 13.97
N GLU A 293 25.32 -2.52 13.69
CA GLU A 293 24.40 -1.38 13.73
C GLU A 293 23.27 -1.54 12.70
N GLN A 294 23.55 -2.09 11.52
CA GLN A 294 22.56 -2.35 10.48
C GLN A 294 21.43 -3.29 10.95
N LYS A 295 21.74 -4.23 11.88
CA LYS A 295 20.73 -5.22 12.35
C LYS A 295 19.62 -4.60 13.18
N THR A 296 19.91 -3.52 13.87
CA THR A 296 18.99 -2.93 14.88
C THR A 296 18.64 -1.47 14.58
N HIS A 297 19.16 -0.91 13.50
CA HIS A 297 18.91 0.49 13.18
C HIS A 297 17.43 0.72 12.82
N PRO A 298 16.73 1.68 13.45
CA PRO A 298 15.29 1.87 13.23
C PRO A 298 14.92 2.18 11.78
N ALA A 299 15.79 2.83 10.99
CA ALA A 299 15.52 3.12 9.59
C ALA A 299 15.49 1.86 8.69
N ARG A 300 15.94 0.70 9.20
CA ARG A 300 15.82 -0.60 8.52
C ARG A 300 14.37 -1.09 8.48
N PHE A 301 13.56 -0.64 9.40
CA PHE A 301 12.18 -1.08 9.54
C PHE A 301 11.21 0.02 9.10
N ALA A 302 10.07 -0.38 8.56
CA ALA A 302 8.99 0.54 8.20
C ALA A 302 7.68 0.11 8.87
N LEU A 303 7.02 1.06 9.52
CA LEU A 303 5.72 0.83 10.16
C LEU A 303 4.63 0.69 9.08
N VAL A 304 3.84 -0.38 9.16
CA VAL A 304 2.81 -0.71 8.18
C VAL A 304 1.56 -1.26 8.83
N GLU A 305 0.42 -1.17 8.13
CA GLU A 305 -0.79 -1.93 8.44
C GLU A 305 -0.81 -3.19 7.55
N LEU A 306 -0.79 -4.37 8.18
CA LEU A 306 -0.99 -5.65 7.51
C LEU A 306 -2.49 -5.93 7.42
N VAL A 307 -2.97 -6.28 6.24
CA VAL A 307 -4.39 -6.57 5.98
C VAL A 307 -4.50 -7.87 5.17
N ASN A 308 -5.48 -8.67 5.47
CA ASN A 308 -5.77 -9.84 4.65
C ASN A 308 -6.46 -9.43 3.34
N LEU A 309 -5.92 -9.86 2.22
CA LEU A 309 -6.54 -9.67 0.90
C LEU A 309 -8.00 -10.16 0.87
N HIS A 310 -8.33 -11.19 1.68
CA HIS A 310 -9.65 -11.78 1.77
C HIS A 310 -10.57 -11.13 2.81
N ASP A 311 -10.16 -10.02 3.44
CA ASP A 311 -11.05 -9.22 4.29
C ASP A 311 -12.29 -8.78 3.49
N ASP A 312 -13.48 -8.93 4.11
CA ASP A 312 -14.77 -8.70 3.43
C ASP A 312 -15.01 -7.22 3.10
N SER A 313 -14.22 -6.31 3.69
CA SER A 313 -14.26 -4.88 3.40
C SER A 313 -13.46 -4.48 2.15
N LEU A 314 -12.53 -5.33 1.71
CA LEU A 314 -11.73 -5.06 0.52
C LEU A 314 -12.49 -5.48 -0.74
N GLU A 315 -12.73 -4.53 -1.63
CA GLU A 315 -13.33 -4.72 -2.94
C GLU A 315 -12.41 -4.09 -3.99
N PHE A 316 -12.17 -4.80 -5.08
CA PHE A 316 -11.41 -4.31 -6.23
C PHE A 316 -12.38 -3.88 -7.32
N GLU A 317 -12.58 -2.58 -7.43
CA GLU A 317 -13.35 -2.01 -8.53
C GLU A 317 -12.45 -1.83 -9.75
N PRO A 318 -12.86 -2.32 -10.94
CA PRO A 318 -12.04 -2.19 -12.12
C PRO A 318 -11.93 -0.72 -12.55
N ILE A 319 -10.73 -0.28 -12.86
CA ILE A 319 -10.54 0.98 -13.57
C ILE A 319 -10.62 0.69 -15.07
N HIS A 320 -11.61 1.27 -15.73
CA HIS A 320 -11.87 1.13 -17.15
C HIS A 320 -10.99 2.08 -17.99
N ARG A 321 -11.05 1.99 -19.32
CA ARG A 321 -10.32 2.86 -20.22
C ARG A 321 -11.25 3.50 -21.24
N VAL A 322 -10.97 4.75 -21.58
CA VAL A 322 -11.56 5.42 -22.74
C VAL A 322 -10.42 6.01 -23.56
N MET A 323 -10.38 5.71 -24.83
CA MET A 323 -9.49 6.39 -25.77
C MET A 323 -10.28 7.49 -26.47
N PHE A 324 -9.66 8.66 -26.61
CA PHE A 324 -10.20 9.84 -27.25
C PHE A 324 -9.31 10.28 -28.40
N ASP A 325 -9.91 11.04 -29.31
CA ASP A 325 -9.22 11.59 -30.49
C ASP A 325 -8.67 10.46 -31.39
N VAL A 326 -9.46 9.37 -31.54
CA VAL A 326 -9.13 8.16 -32.31
C VAL A 326 -10.26 7.81 -33.26
N ASP A 327 -9.95 7.04 -34.31
CA ASP A 327 -10.96 6.32 -35.09
C ASP A 327 -11.33 5.03 -34.36
N ALA A 328 -12.55 4.95 -33.85
CA ALA A 328 -13.01 3.85 -33.02
C ALA A 328 -13.04 2.50 -33.74
N ASP A 329 -13.42 2.50 -35.01
CA ASP A 329 -13.42 1.29 -35.84
C ASP A 329 -11.98 0.80 -36.12
N ASP A 330 -11.05 1.72 -36.36
CA ASP A 330 -9.64 1.37 -36.51
C ASP A 330 -9.03 0.81 -35.27
N VAL A 331 -9.30 1.43 -34.09
CA VAL A 331 -8.85 0.90 -32.78
C VAL A 331 -9.40 -0.50 -32.53
N TYR A 332 -10.71 -0.72 -32.76
CA TYR A 332 -11.34 -2.02 -32.56
C TYR A 332 -10.74 -3.10 -33.48
N ASN A 333 -10.62 -2.82 -34.78
CA ASN A 333 -10.03 -3.75 -35.72
C ASN A 333 -8.55 -4.02 -35.45
N SER A 334 -7.81 -3.01 -35.03
CA SER A 334 -6.41 -3.15 -34.60
C SER A 334 -6.25 -4.01 -33.34
N LEU A 335 -7.17 -3.89 -32.38
CA LEU A 335 -7.21 -4.76 -31.20
C LEU A 335 -7.36 -6.24 -31.58
N LEU A 336 -8.32 -6.56 -32.47
CA LEU A 336 -8.55 -7.94 -32.92
C LEU A 336 -7.41 -8.48 -33.79
N LYS A 337 -6.68 -7.60 -34.47
CA LYS A 337 -5.47 -7.97 -35.22
C LYS A 337 -4.28 -8.22 -34.27
N PHE A 338 -4.17 -7.45 -33.19
CA PHE A 338 -3.10 -7.57 -32.21
C PHE A 338 -3.27 -8.83 -31.34
N TYR A 339 -4.49 -9.10 -30.90
CA TYR A 339 -4.89 -10.28 -30.16
C TYR A 339 -6.05 -10.99 -30.86
N PRO A 340 -5.85 -12.20 -31.40
CA PRO A 340 -6.95 -12.95 -32.00
C PRO A 340 -8.02 -13.33 -30.98
N GLU A 341 -9.27 -13.36 -31.42
CA GLU A 341 -10.37 -13.87 -30.61
C GLU A 341 -10.23 -15.39 -30.32
N THR A 342 -10.81 -15.80 -29.22
CA THR A 342 -10.81 -17.20 -28.79
C THR A 342 -12.08 -17.55 -28.03
N ASP A 343 -12.54 -18.79 -28.19
CA ASP A 343 -13.64 -19.36 -27.38
C ASP A 343 -13.13 -20.01 -26.07
N SER A 344 -11.81 -19.98 -25.84
CA SER A 344 -11.23 -20.55 -24.61
C SER A 344 -11.73 -19.83 -23.37
N ALA A 345 -12.01 -20.58 -22.30
CA ALA A 345 -12.36 -20.04 -21.01
C ALA A 345 -11.27 -19.12 -20.41
N ASP A 346 -9.99 -19.36 -20.78
CA ASP A 346 -8.84 -18.57 -20.33
C ASP A 346 -8.66 -17.27 -21.13
N GLY A 347 -9.46 -17.05 -22.20
CA GLY A 347 -9.44 -15.83 -23.00
C GLY A 347 -9.80 -14.59 -22.17
N LYS A 348 -9.14 -13.46 -22.48
CA LYS A 348 -9.30 -12.20 -21.74
C LYS A 348 -10.55 -11.47 -22.25
N GLN A 349 -11.58 -11.41 -21.42
CA GLN A 349 -12.84 -10.78 -21.79
C GLN A 349 -12.76 -9.25 -21.62
N ILE A 350 -13.15 -8.50 -22.67
CA ILE A 350 -13.22 -7.05 -22.68
C ILE A 350 -14.53 -6.65 -23.37
N THR A 351 -15.23 -5.64 -22.85
CA THR A 351 -16.37 -5.05 -23.54
C THR A 351 -15.95 -3.75 -24.20
N CYS A 352 -16.04 -3.67 -25.51
CA CYS A 352 -15.74 -2.49 -26.30
C CYS A 352 -17.04 -1.70 -26.56
N ILE A 353 -17.01 -0.37 -26.36
CA ILE A 353 -18.15 0.53 -26.51
C ILE A 353 -17.78 1.64 -27.50
N PHE A 354 -18.41 1.66 -28.65
CA PHE A 354 -18.18 2.67 -29.68
C PHE A 354 -19.35 2.69 -30.68
N ASN A 355 -19.56 3.81 -31.35
CA ASN A 355 -20.61 4.00 -32.36
C ASN A 355 -22.02 3.58 -31.88
N GLY A 356 -22.31 3.77 -30.57
CA GLY A 356 -23.60 3.38 -29.97
C GLY A 356 -23.78 1.88 -29.73
N HIS A 357 -22.76 1.06 -29.89
CA HIS A 357 -22.79 -0.40 -29.71
C HIS A 357 -21.86 -0.84 -28.59
N GLU A 358 -22.28 -1.91 -27.89
CA GLU A 358 -21.43 -2.66 -26.96
C GLU A 358 -21.12 -4.04 -27.54
N THR A 359 -19.86 -4.36 -27.67
CA THR A 359 -19.41 -5.65 -28.18
C THR A 359 -18.48 -6.31 -27.19
N VAL A 360 -18.78 -7.54 -26.78
CA VAL A 360 -17.93 -8.33 -25.89
C VAL A 360 -16.98 -9.17 -26.75
N VAL A 361 -15.69 -8.98 -26.56
CA VAL A 361 -14.66 -9.80 -27.18
C VAL A 361 -13.90 -10.61 -26.15
N ARG A 362 -13.41 -11.78 -26.55
CA ARG A 362 -12.57 -12.62 -25.72
C ARG A 362 -11.27 -12.87 -26.48
N LEU A 363 -10.18 -12.31 -25.97
CA LEU A 363 -8.90 -12.24 -26.64
C LEU A 363 -7.94 -13.32 -26.15
N LYS A 364 -7.20 -13.94 -27.07
CA LYS A 364 -6.13 -14.88 -26.71
C LYS A 364 -4.87 -14.10 -26.36
N ASP A 365 -4.48 -14.18 -25.08
CA ASP A 365 -3.21 -13.63 -24.59
C ASP A 365 -2.64 -14.55 -23.51
N ASP A 366 -1.53 -15.20 -23.86
CA ASP A 366 -0.83 -16.14 -22.97
C ASP A 366 0.22 -15.43 -22.09
N LYS A 367 0.48 -14.14 -22.32
CA LYS A 367 1.46 -13.34 -21.60
C LYS A 367 0.89 -12.69 -20.34
N ASN A 368 -0.30 -12.11 -20.46
CA ASN A 368 -0.93 -11.39 -19.36
C ASN A 368 -1.91 -12.28 -18.58
N ASN A 369 -1.79 -12.27 -17.25
CA ASN A 369 -2.75 -12.95 -16.39
C ASN A 369 -4.12 -12.27 -16.36
N LEU A 370 -4.17 -10.93 -16.49
CA LEU A 370 -5.36 -10.10 -16.37
C LEU A 370 -5.73 -9.43 -17.71
N ALA A 371 -7.04 -9.31 -18.00
CA ALA A 371 -7.56 -8.60 -19.15
C ALA A 371 -7.09 -7.13 -19.24
N VAL A 372 -6.90 -6.47 -18.08
CA VAL A 372 -6.36 -5.12 -17.99
C VAL A 372 -4.94 -5.02 -18.56
N GLY A 373 -4.11 -6.03 -18.36
CA GLY A 373 -2.75 -6.08 -18.93
C GLY A 373 -2.78 -6.25 -20.45
N THR A 374 -3.63 -7.16 -20.93
CA THR A 374 -3.86 -7.38 -22.38
C THR A 374 -4.28 -6.09 -23.07
N LEU A 375 -5.27 -5.40 -22.54
CA LEU A 375 -5.74 -4.14 -23.10
C LEU A 375 -4.68 -3.04 -23.03
N GLN A 376 -3.94 -2.94 -21.91
CA GLN A 376 -2.93 -1.91 -21.74
C GLN A 376 -1.73 -2.09 -22.68
N ASP A 377 -1.27 -3.32 -22.88
CA ASP A 377 -0.20 -3.63 -23.84
C ASP A 377 -0.62 -3.22 -25.28
N PHE A 378 -1.87 -3.48 -25.65
CA PHE A 378 -2.42 -3.03 -26.94
C PHE A 378 -2.47 -1.50 -27.05
N ILE A 379 -3.06 -0.82 -26.05
CA ILE A 379 -3.18 0.65 -26.06
C ILE A 379 -1.79 1.30 -26.17
N ASP A 380 -0.84 0.81 -25.37
CA ASP A 380 0.52 1.34 -25.35
C ASP A 380 1.25 1.11 -26.71
N ASP A 381 0.94 0.03 -27.41
CA ASP A 381 1.49 -0.23 -28.75
C ASP A 381 0.81 0.62 -29.82
N TYR A 382 -0.52 0.69 -29.80
CA TYR A 382 -1.31 1.48 -30.76
C TYR A 382 -0.91 2.96 -30.75
N LEU A 383 -0.78 3.56 -29.55
CA LEU A 383 -0.41 4.97 -29.38
C LEU A 383 1.05 5.31 -29.76
N LYS A 384 1.91 4.32 -30.08
CA LYS A 384 3.24 4.59 -30.63
C LYS A 384 3.19 5.09 -32.07
N SER A 385 2.18 4.70 -32.81
CA SER A 385 2.06 4.97 -34.26
C SER A 385 0.80 5.75 -34.65
N HIS A 386 -0.15 5.92 -33.73
CA HIS A 386 -1.40 6.63 -33.95
C HIS A 386 -1.55 7.78 -32.98
N SER A 387 -2.24 8.83 -33.39
CA SER A 387 -2.67 9.92 -32.52
C SER A 387 -3.78 9.42 -31.58
N GLY A 388 -3.96 10.12 -30.45
CA GLY A 388 -4.99 9.83 -29.47
C GLY A 388 -4.46 9.93 -28.06
N ARG A 389 -5.36 9.80 -27.09
CA ARG A 389 -5.03 9.76 -25.67
C ARG A 389 -5.92 8.75 -24.97
N VAL A 390 -5.43 8.17 -23.88
CA VAL A 390 -6.20 7.26 -23.03
C VAL A 390 -6.47 7.91 -21.67
N ASP A 391 -7.67 7.73 -21.17
CA ASP A 391 -8.05 8.10 -19.81
C ASP A 391 -8.52 6.87 -19.02
N TYR A 392 -8.41 6.94 -17.68
CA TYR A 392 -8.66 5.87 -16.73
C TYR A 392 -9.90 6.20 -15.90
N ILE A 393 -10.97 5.45 -16.07
CA ILE A 393 -12.30 5.83 -15.66
C ILE A 393 -12.86 4.84 -14.61
N HIS A 394 -13.34 5.36 -13.50
CA HIS A 394 -14.14 4.61 -12.54
C HIS A 394 -15.62 4.63 -12.93
N GLY A 395 -16.23 3.45 -12.89
CA GLY A 395 -17.67 3.28 -13.15
C GLY A 395 -18.03 3.11 -14.62
N ALA A 396 -18.73 2.02 -14.93
CA ALA A 396 -19.13 1.63 -16.28
C ALA A 396 -20.03 2.66 -16.97
N GLU A 397 -20.94 3.31 -16.22
CA GLU A 397 -21.85 4.32 -16.76
C GLU A 397 -21.11 5.57 -17.26
N VAL A 398 -20.03 5.95 -16.58
CA VAL A 398 -19.18 7.08 -17.03
C VAL A 398 -18.49 6.73 -18.34
N VAL A 399 -17.98 5.49 -18.46
CA VAL A 399 -17.38 5.01 -19.72
C VAL A 399 -18.41 5.06 -20.86
N ARG A 400 -19.63 4.54 -20.64
CA ARG A 400 -20.69 4.57 -21.64
C ARG A 400 -20.96 5.98 -22.16
N LYS A 401 -21.14 6.92 -21.21
CA LYS A 401 -21.37 8.33 -21.56
C LYS A 401 -20.22 8.97 -22.32
N LEU A 402 -18.97 8.69 -21.94
CA LEU A 402 -17.78 9.24 -22.62
C LEU A 402 -17.60 8.64 -24.02
N SER A 403 -18.05 7.40 -24.22
CA SER A 403 -17.96 6.69 -25.50
C SER A 403 -19.09 7.04 -26.49
N GLU A 404 -20.03 7.92 -26.12
CA GLU A 404 -21.03 8.50 -27.03
C GLU A 404 -20.41 9.52 -28.03
N ASN A 405 -19.19 9.98 -27.75
CA ASN A 405 -18.49 10.91 -28.66
C ASN A 405 -17.95 10.16 -29.89
N ASP A 406 -18.12 10.73 -31.10
CA ASP A 406 -17.79 10.10 -32.39
C ASP A 406 -16.33 9.66 -32.53
N ASN A 407 -15.40 10.30 -31.83
CA ASN A 407 -13.96 9.99 -31.89
C ASN A 407 -13.46 9.34 -30.60
N SER A 408 -14.26 8.42 -30.04
CA SER A 408 -13.89 7.73 -28.80
C SER A 408 -14.31 6.27 -28.79
N ILE A 409 -13.55 5.46 -28.06
CA ILE A 409 -13.87 4.07 -27.77
C ILE A 409 -13.62 3.79 -26.30
N GLY A 410 -14.62 3.21 -25.62
CA GLY A 410 -14.57 2.79 -24.25
C GLY A 410 -14.30 1.29 -24.11
N PHE A 411 -13.62 0.92 -23.04
CA PHE A 411 -13.33 -0.47 -22.70
C PHE A 411 -13.74 -0.74 -21.26
N LEU A 412 -14.75 -1.61 -21.08
CA LEU A 412 -15.08 -2.12 -19.74
C LEU A 412 -14.27 -3.39 -19.48
N LEU A 413 -13.65 -3.41 -18.32
CA LEU A 413 -12.82 -4.51 -17.85
C LEU A 413 -13.53 -5.25 -16.72
N PRO A 414 -13.36 -6.57 -16.61
CA PRO A 414 -13.84 -7.33 -15.47
C PRO A 414 -13.10 -6.91 -14.19
N ALA A 415 -13.78 -7.01 -13.06
CA ALA A 415 -13.13 -6.87 -11.77
C ALA A 415 -12.09 -7.97 -11.57
N MET A 416 -10.93 -7.62 -11.02
CA MET A 416 -9.90 -8.59 -10.66
C MET A 416 -10.37 -9.40 -9.44
N GLY A 417 -10.28 -10.72 -9.53
CA GLY A 417 -10.48 -11.60 -8.38
C GLY A 417 -9.37 -11.45 -7.34
N LYS A 418 -9.70 -11.55 -6.05
CA LYS A 418 -8.72 -11.44 -4.96
C LYS A 418 -7.54 -12.41 -5.14
N SER A 419 -7.81 -13.66 -5.53
CA SER A 419 -6.78 -14.70 -5.77
C SER A 419 -5.82 -14.38 -6.93
N GLU A 420 -6.17 -13.42 -7.80
CA GLU A 420 -5.36 -13.07 -8.97
C GLU A 420 -4.24 -12.07 -8.66
N LEU A 421 -4.34 -11.30 -7.56
CA LEU A 421 -3.36 -10.28 -7.22
C LEU A 421 -1.95 -10.88 -7.05
N PHE A 422 -1.79 -11.77 -6.08
CA PHE A 422 -0.51 -12.42 -5.82
C PHE A 422 -0.03 -13.22 -7.02
N LYS A 423 -0.93 -13.99 -7.65
CA LYS A 423 -0.62 -14.76 -8.86
C LYS A 423 -0.06 -13.88 -9.97
N THR A 424 -0.64 -12.71 -10.19
CA THR A 424 -0.16 -11.76 -11.21
C THR A 424 1.22 -11.20 -10.83
N VAL A 425 1.44 -10.83 -9.57
CA VAL A 425 2.77 -10.37 -9.11
C VAL A 425 3.82 -11.47 -9.27
N ILE A 426 3.49 -12.73 -9.01
CA ILE A 426 4.39 -13.88 -9.17
C ILE A 426 4.74 -14.10 -10.66
N LEU A 427 3.77 -14.05 -11.54
CA LEU A 427 3.92 -14.41 -12.97
C LEU A 427 4.40 -13.22 -13.81
N ASN A 428 3.86 -12.03 -13.59
CA ASN A 428 4.11 -10.84 -14.41
C ASN A 428 5.04 -9.82 -13.73
N GLY A 429 5.40 -10.04 -12.46
CA GLY A 429 6.31 -9.19 -11.68
C GLY A 429 5.66 -7.97 -11.04
N ALA A 430 4.55 -7.49 -11.57
CA ALA A 430 3.69 -6.42 -11.02
C ALA A 430 2.32 -6.47 -11.68
N LEU A 431 1.33 -5.81 -11.06
CA LEU A 431 0.05 -5.53 -11.70
C LEU A 431 0.22 -4.51 -12.84
N PRO A 432 -0.60 -4.57 -13.87
CA PRO A 432 -0.70 -3.50 -14.85
C PRO A 432 -1.12 -2.18 -14.16
N ARG A 433 -0.63 -1.06 -14.69
CA ARG A 433 -0.97 0.26 -14.14
C ARG A 433 -2.48 0.49 -14.09
N LYS A 434 -2.95 1.10 -12.99
CA LYS A 434 -4.37 1.42 -12.83
C LYS A 434 -5.29 0.20 -12.99
N THR A 435 -4.99 -0.89 -12.27
CA THR A 435 -5.82 -2.12 -12.29
C THR A 435 -7.09 -1.91 -11.44
N PHE A 436 -6.99 -1.26 -10.28
CA PHE A 436 -8.07 -0.93 -9.35
C PHE A 436 -7.75 0.31 -8.52
#